data_e81c7e10c73c747858f94d8a05544aec
#
_entry.id   e81c7e10c73c747858f94d8a05544aec
#
_cell.length_a   1.000
_cell.length_b   1.000
_cell.length_c   1.000
_cell.angle_alpha   90.00
_cell.angle_beta   90.00
_cell.angle_gamma   90.00
#
_symmetry.space_group_name_H-M   'P 1'
#
loop_
_entity.id
_entity.type
_entity.pdbx_description
1 polymer ?
#
loop_
_entity_poly.entity_id
_entity_poly.type
_entity_poly.pdbx_seq_one_letter_code
_entity_poly.pdbx_strand_id
1 'polypeptide(L)'
;YCVLTPFATWIISKNRPKAINLVAGVICLIGVGFVSLKPGGSLSLSAGDWLTIATAVIFSFNLTCLGVYTKRFDPIAVTFVQFGVAGVLFIIGALFTEPMPNASWLAPSVVASVLYLFLGATMSAQIMQNIGLAHVPASQASIIMCTESLFAVTFSALFWGEAIMWSSLVGFALIFVAVLMSVIKPTKQSLHRN
;
A
#
# COMPACT_ATOMS: atom_id res chain seq x y z
N TYR A 1 2.75 1.77 -6.83
CA TYR A 1 1.57 0.89 -7.03
C TYR A 1 0.32 1.64 -7.50
N CYS A 2 0.07 2.91 -7.15
CA CYS A 2 -1.16 3.64 -7.48
C CYS A 2 -1.45 3.74 -9.00
N VAL A 3 -0.41 3.86 -9.85
CA VAL A 3 -0.56 3.86 -11.31
C VAL A 3 -0.69 2.44 -11.86
N LEU A 4 -0.02 1.47 -11.23
CA LEU A 4 0.03 0.08 -11.71
C LEU A 4 -1.25 -0.69 -11.40
N THR A 5 -1.92 -0.39 -10.30
CA THR A 5 -3.15 -1.07 -9.87
C THR A 5 -4.29 -1.00 -10.89
N PRO A 6 -4.59 0.15 -11.55
CA PRO A 6 -5.60 0.16 -12.61
C PRO A 6 -5.29 -0.79 -13.77
N PHE A 7 -4.00 -0.94 -14.14
CA PHE A 7 -3.58 -1.90 -15.17
C PHE A 7 -3.68 -3.34 -14.69
N ALA A 8 -3.24 -3.63 -13.46
CA ALA A 8 -3.41 -4.94 -12.84
C ALA A 8 -4.89 -5.33 -12.76
N THR A 9 -5.76 -4.39 -12.39
CA THR A 9 -7.21 -4.59 -12.37
C THR A 9 -7.76 -4.88 -13.76
N TRP A 10 -7.24 -4.22 -14.80
CA TRP A 10 -7.65 -4.50 -16.18
C TRP A 10 -7.26 -5.91 -16.61
N ILE A 11 -6.04 -6.35 -16.31
CA ILE A 11 -5.56 -7.70 -16.65
C ILE A 11 -6.40 -8.77 -15.96
N ILE A 12 -6.67 -8.62 -14.66
CA ILE A 12 -7.35 -9.65 -13.86
C ILE A 12 -8.86 -9.62 -14.08
N SER A 13 -9.48 -8.45 -14.03
CA SER A 13 -10.94 -8.30 -14.10
C SER A 13 -11.46 -8.06 -15.52
N LYS A 14 -10.58 -7.95 -16.53
CA LYS A 14 -10.88 -7.64 -17.94
C LYS A 14 -11.68 -6.35 -18.14
N ASN A 15 -11.92 -5.56 -17.11
CA ASN A 15 -12.62 -4.28 -17.17
C ASN A 15 -11.61 -3.16 -17.43
N ARG A 16 -11.82 -2.40 -18.51
CA ARG A 16 -10.95 -1.28 -18.87
C ARG A 16 -10.96 -0.22 -17.76
N PRO A 17 -9.78 0.24 -17.30
CA PRO A 17 -9.69 1.30 -16.31
C PRO A 17 -10.32 2.58 -16.90
N LYS A 18 -11.06 3.33 -16.08
CA LYS A 18 -11.52 4.64 -16.49
C LYS A 18 -10.34 5.59 -16.62
N ALA A 19 -10.34 6.40 -17.67
CA ALA A 19 -9.29 7.41 -17.89
C ALA A 19 -9.05 8.30 -16.67
N ILE A 20 -10.12 8.62 -15.91
CA ILE A 20 -10.00 9.42 -14.70
C ILE A 20 -9.14 8.76 -13.61
N ASN A 21 -9.20 7.43 -13.44
CA ASN A 21 -8.39 6.72 -12.46
C ASN A 21 -6.91 6.65 -12.91
N LEU A 22 -6.67 6.59 -14.22
CA LEU A 22 -5.31 6.66 -14.75
C LEU A 22 -4.70 8.06 -14.53
N VAL A 23 -5.46 9.10 -14.86
CA VAL A 23 -5.02 10.50 -14.64
C VAL A 23 -4.82 10.76 -13.15
N ALA A 24 -5.74 10.35 -12.30
CA ALA A 24 -5.60 10.47 -10.86
C ALA A 24 -4.37 9.71 -10.33
N GLY A 25 -4.10 8.49 -10.85
CA GLY A 25 -2.92 7.71 -10.52
C GLY A 25 -1.61 8.43 -10.92
N VAL A 26 -1.55 9.04 -12.10
CA VAL A 26 -0.38 9.82 -12.54
C VAL A 26 -0.18 11.05 -11.67
N ILE A 27 -1.24 11.82 -11.38
CA ILE A 27 -1.16 12.98 -10.48
C ILE A 27 -0.68 12.54 -9.09
N CYS A 28 -1.21 11.43 -8.58
CA CYS A 28 -0.79 10.87 -7.31
C CYS A 28 0.70 10.46 -7.30
N LEU A 29 1.19 9.83 -8.38
CA LEU A 29 2.60 9.45 -8.51
C LEU A 29 3.51 10.69 -8.48
N ILE A 30 3.13 11.75 -9.20
CA ILE A 30 3.85 13.02 -9.18
C ILE A 30 3.84 13.59 -7.76
N GLY A 31 2.70 13.60 -7.08
CA GLY A 31 2.56 14.07 -5.70
C GLY A 31 3.46 13.30 -4.73
N VAL A 32 3.47 11.96 -4.80
CA VAL A 32 4.36 11.11 -3.98
C VAL A 32 5.84 11.41 -4.30
N GLY A 33 6.18 11.63 -5.58
CA GLY A 33 7.52 12.05 -6.00
C GLY A 33 7.95 13.35 -5.30
N PHE A 34 7.09 14.38 -5.28
CA PHE A 34 7.39 15.65 -4.59
C PHE A 34 7.56 15.49 -3.07
N VAL A 35 6.83 14.55 -2.45
CA VAL A 35 6.95 14.24 -1.02
C VAL A 35 8.26 13.50 -0.73
N SER A 36 8.67 12.57 -1.60
CA SER A 36 9.79 11.65 -1.37
C SER A 36 11.13 12.19 -1.84
N LEU A 37 11.16 13.10 -2.83
CA LEU A 37 12.40 13.65 -3.38
C LEU A 37 13.01 14.65 -2.40
N LYS A 38 14.19 14.32 -1.87
CA LYS A 38 15.01 15.29 -1.13
C LYS A 38 15.75 16.20 -2.11
N PRO A 39 15.86 17.52 -1.85
CA PRO A 39 16.66 18.41 -2.65
C PRO A 39 18.13 17.94 -2.67
N GLY A 40 18.69 17.77 -3.86
CA GLY A 40 20.08 17.31 -4.04
C GLY A 40 20.26 15.79 -4.16
N GLY A 41 19.19 15.00 -4.16
CA GLY A 41 19.27 13.57 -4.44
C GLY A 41 19.66 13.29 -5.90
N SER A 42 20.68 12.46 -6.12
CA SER A 42 21.04 12.00 -7.46
C SER A 42 19.96 11.04 -7.98
N LEU A 43 19.55 11.18 -9.24
CA LEU A 43 18.62 10.29 -9.94
C LEU A 43 19.28 8.95 -10.37
N SER A 44 20.34 8.50 -9.70
CA SER A 44 20.93 7.21 -10.00
C SER A 44 20.09 6.09 -9.39
N LEU A 45 19.51 5.24 -10.24
CA LEU A 45 18.76 4.06 -9.82
C LEU A 45 19.73 3.07 -9.17
N SER A 46 19.55 2.85 -7.88
CA SER A 46 20.26 1.82 -7.11
C SER A 46 19.59 0.44 -7.27
N ALA A 47 20.28 -0.62 -6.86
CA ALA A 47 19.68 -1.96 -6.81
C ALA A 47 18.42 -1.99 -5.92
N GLY A 48 18.38 -1.17 -4.86
CA GLY A 48 17.21 -1.01 -4.00
C GLY A 48 16.00 -0.41 -4.72
N ASP A 49 16.23 0.53 -5.66
CA ASP A 49 15.14 1.13 -6.43
C ASP A 49 14.48 0.11 -7.37
N TRP A 50 15.27 -0.77 -7.98
CA TRP A 50 14.74 -1.89 -8.79
C TRP A 50 13.91 -2.86 -7.98
N LEU A 51 14.34 -3.20 -6.76
CA LEU A 51 13.56 -4.02 -5.83
C LEU A 51 12.25 -3.32 -5.42
N THR A 52 12.29 -2.02 -5.19
CA THR A 52 11.10 -1.22 -4.87
C THR A 52 10.10 -1.21 -6.03
N ILE A 53 10.58 -1.08 -7.27
CA ILE A 53 9.73 -1.15 -8.47
C ILE A 53 9.09 -2.56 -8.58
N ALA A 54 9.89 -3.63 -8.42
CA ALA A 54 9.37 -4.99 -8.44
C ALA A 54 8.30 -5.22 -7.36
N THR A 55 8.55 -4.74 -6.14
CA THR A 55 7.58 -4.79 -5.03
C THR A 55 6.31 -4.03 -5.37
N ALA A 56 6.39 -2.85 -6.00
CA ALA A 56 5.23 -2.07 -6.41
C ALA A 56 4.37 -2.81 -7.45
N VAL A 57 4.98 -3.55 -8.37
CA VAL A 57 4.27 -4.40 -9.33
C VAL A 57 3.54 -5.53 -8.61
N ILE A 58 4.26 -6.30 -7.78
CA ILE A 58 3.70 -7.42 -7.02
C ILE A 58 2.55 -6.95 -6.12
N PHE A 59 2.75 -5.83 -5.42
CA PHE A 59 1.73 -5.25 -4.54
C PHE A 59 0.48 -4.81 -5.31
N SER A 60 0.62 -4.30 -6.52
CA SER A 60 -0.52 -3.92 -7.37
C SER A 60 -1.37 -5.14 -7.77
N PHE A 61 -0.72 -6.26 -8.08
CA PHE A 61 -1.42 -7.53 -8.34
C PHE A 61 -2.07 -8.07 -7.07
N ASN A 62 -1.37 -8.06 -5.94
CA ASN A 62 -1.91 -8.46 -4.64
C ASN A 62 -3.18 -7.68 -4.28
N LEU A 63 -3.11 -6.34 -4.35
CA LEU A 63 -4.24 -5.46 -4.05
C LEU A 63 -5.45 -5.73 -4.97
N THR A 64 -5.19 -6.01 -6.24
CA THR A 64 -6.24 -6.35 -7.20
C THR A 64 -6.89 -7.70 -6.88
N CYS A 65 -6.08 -8.72 -6.57
CA CYS A 65 -6.59 -10.04 -6.17
C CYS A 65 -7.42 -9.92 -4.88
N LEU A 66 -6.92 -9.23 -3.87
CA LEU A 66 -7.66 -8.97 -2.63
C LEU A 66 -8.98 -8.27 -2.90
N GLY A 67 -9.00 -7.25 -3.79
CA GLY A 67 -10.22 -6.55 -4.19
C GLY A 67 -11.25 -7.44 -4.90
N VAL A 68 -10.86 -8.59 -5.44
CA VAL A 68 -11.77 -9.61 -5.99
C VAL A 68 -12.23 -10.59 -4.89
N TYR A 69 -11.29 -11.07 -4.08
CA TYR A 69 -11.58 -12.09 -3.06
C TYR A 69 -12.39 -11.54 -1.90
N THR A 70 -12.12 -10.33 -1.41
CA THR A 70 -12.84 -9.69 -0.30
C THR A 70 -14.29 -9.34 -0.62
N LYS A 71 -14.68 -9.35 -1.91
CA LYS A 71 -16.07 -9.20 -2.33
C LYS A 71 -16.85 -10.52 -2.34
N ARG A 72 -16.14 -11.64 -2.35
CA ARG A 72 -16.76 -12.99 -2.41
C ARG A 72 -16.71 -13.70 -1.07
N PHE A 73 -15.71 -13.40 -0.28
CA PHE A 73 -15.45 -14.04 1.01
C PHE A 73 -15.36 -12.98 2.11
N ASP A 74 -15.52 -13.41 3.36
CA ASP A 74 -15.34 -12.52 4.51
C ASP A 74 -13.92 -11.91 4.50
N PRO A 75 -13.79 -10.56 4.50
CA PRO A 75 -12.52 -9.88 4.51
C PRO A 75 -11.59 -10.28 5.66
N ILE A 76 -12.16 -10.61 6.82
CA ILE A 76 -11.40 -11.05 7.98
C ILE A 76 -10.80 -12.43 7.72
N ALA A 77 -11.60 -13.38 7.21
CA ALA A 77 -11.13 -14.71 6.84
C ALA A 77 -10.03 -14.65 5.77
N VAL A 78 -10.21 -13.80 4.76
CA VAL A 78 -9.19 -13.56 3.71
C VAL A 78 -7.88 -13.06 4.34
N THR A 79 -7.96 -12.15 5.32
CA THR A 79 -6.78 -11.64 6.03
C THR A 79 -6.06 -12.75 6.80
N PHE A 80 -6.78 -13.58 7.53
CA PHE A 80 -6.19 -14.70 8.27
C PHE A 80 -5.49 -15.71 7.36
N VAL A 81 -6.11 -16.07 6.24
CA VAL A 81 -5.49 -16.96 5.24
C VAL A 81 -4.22 -16.32 4.65
N GLN A 82 -4.28 -15.03 4.32
CA GLN A 82 -3.13 -14.29 3.79
C GLN A 82 -1.95 -14.30 4.78
N PHE A 83 -2.19 -14.00 6.05
CA PHE A 83 -1.15 -14.05 7.09
C PHE A 83 -0.66 -15.47 7.35
N GLY A 84 -1.54 -16.46 7.33
CA GLY A 84 -1.17 -17.86 7.49
C GLY A 84 -0.20 -18.32 6.40
N VAL A 85 -0.56 -18.08 5.14
CA VAL A 85 0.30 -18.44 4.00
C VAL A 85 1.62 -17.66 4.03
N ALA A 86 1.57 -16.34 4.26
CA ALA A 86 2.77 -15.52 4.36
C ALA A 86 3.68 -15.97 5.50
N GLY A 87 3.10 -16.25 6.68
CA GLY A 87 3.85 -16.73 7.84
C GLY A 87 4.58 -18.05 7.57
N VAL A 88 3.91 -19.01 6.95
CA VAL A 88 4.54 -20.28 6.58
C VAL A 88 5.69 -20.06 5.59
N LEU A 89 5.48 -19.24 4.55
CA LEU A 89 6.53 -18.95 3.56
C LEU A 89 7.72 -18.21 4.18
N PHE A 90 7.47 -17.26 5.08
CA PHE A 90 8.55 -16.54 5.77
C PHE A 90 9.32 -17.44 6.73
N ILE A 91 8.66 -18.34 7.48
CA ILE A 91 9.34 -19.31 8.33
C ILE A 91 10.22 -20.22 7.49
N ILE A 92 9.70 -20.75 6.39
CA ILE A 92 10.49 -21.59 5.46
C ILE A 92 11.69 -20.78 4.93
N GLY A 93 11.48 -19.56 4.46
CA GLY A 93 12.55 -18.69 3.98
C GLY A 93 13.63 -18.44 5.03
N ALA A 94 13.24 -18.09 6.26
CA ALA A 94 14.15 -17.81 7.36
C ALA A 94 15.00 -19.03 7.73
N LEU A 95 14.41 -20.24 7.71
CA LEU A 95 15.15 -21.46 8.00
C LEU A 95 16.31 -21.74 7.01
N PHE A 96 16.19 -21.23 5.78
CA PHE A 96 17.24 -21.41 4.76
C PHE A 96 18.26 -20.27 4.69
N THR A 97 17.87 -19.06 5.15
CA THR A 97 18.66 -17.85 4.90
C THR A 97 19.20 -17.18 6.16
N GLU A 98 18.60 -17.46 7.31
CA GLU A 98 18.95 -16.77 8.55
C GLU A 98 19.54 -17.69 9.61
N PRO A 99 20.52 -17.21 10.39
CA PRO A 99 21.01 -17.95 11.55
C PRO A 99 19.92 -18.04 12.62
N MET A 100 19.95 -19.13 13.42
CA MET A 100 19.02 -19.29 14.54
C MET A 100 19.05 -18.06 15.48
N PRO A 101 17.87 -17.53 15.88
CA PRO A 101 17.80 -16.37 16.74
C PRO A 101 18.46 -16.63 18.10
N ASN A 102 19.27 -15.68 18.57
CA ASN A 102 19.90 -15.72 19.88
C ASN A 102 18.90 -15.40 21.00
N ALA A 103 19.22 -15.80 22.22
CA ALA A 103 18.35 -15.55 23.38
C ALA A 103 18.02 -14.07 23.65
N SER A 104 18.81 -13.13 23.12
CA SER A 104 18.55 -11.68 23.19
C SER A 104 17.25 -11.26 22.48
N TRP A 105 16.76 -12.04 21.52
CA TRP A 105 15.49 -11.78 20.82
C TRP A 105 14.27 -12.04 21.70
N LEU A 106 14.44 -12.80 22.77
CA LEU A 106 13.40 -13.06 23.77
C LEU A 106 13.33 -11.99 24.87
N ALA A 107 14.14 -10.93 24.76
CA ALA A 107 14.06 -9.81 25.71
C ALA A 107 12.63 -9.24 25.71
N PRO A 108 12.03 -8.98 26.90
CA PRO A 108 10.62 -8.53 26.99
C PRO A 108 10.33 -7.28 26.17
N SER A 109 11.29 -6.36 26.05
CA SER A 109 11.17 -5.14 25.23
C SER A 109 11.07 -5.45 23.74
N VAL A 110 11.86 -6.41 23.24
CA VAL A 110 11.83 -6.82 21.84
C VAL A 110 10.50 -7.52 21.52
N VAL A 111 10.09 -8.46 22.37
CA VAL A 111 8.82 -9.18 22.22
C VAL A 111 7.65 -8.21 22.26
N ALA A 112 7.62 -7.25 23.19
CA ALA A 112 6.57 -6.24 23.26
C ALA A 112 6.52 -5.37 22.01
N SER A 113 7.69 -4.94 21.49
CA SER A 113 7.76 -4.16 20.25
C SER A 113 7.28 -4.94 19.04
N VAL A 114 7.66 -6.19 18.90
CA VAL A 114 7.21 -7.07 17.80
C VAL A 114 5.70 -7.31 17.89
N LEU A 115 5.16 -7.59 19.08
CA LEU A 115 3.72 -7.77 19.27
C LEU A 115 2.95 -6.49 18.94
N TYR A 116 3.44 -5.32 19.35
CA TYR A 116 2.83 -4.04 19.02
C TYR A 116 2.82 -3.79 17.50
N LEU A 117 3.94 -4.03 16.81
CA LEU A 117 4.01 -3.87 15.35
C LEU A 117 3.12 -4.88 14.64
N PHE A 118 3.07 -6.12 15.10
CA PHE A 118 2.25 -7.16 14.48
C PHE A 118 0.76 -6.91 14.68
N LEU A 119 0.31 -6.79 15.92
CA LEU A 119 -1.12 -6.65 16.23
C LEU A 119 -1.62 -5.23 15.96
N GLY A 120 -0.89 -4.23 16.40
CA GLY A 120 -1.29 -2.83 16.33
C GLY A 120 -1.15 -2.27 14.91
N ALA A 121 0.03 -2.34 14.33
CA ALA A 121 0.28 -1.70 13.04
C ALA A 121 -0.08 -2.59 11.85
N THR A 122 0.39 -3.86 11.83
CA THR A 122 0.27 -4.70 10.63
C THR A 122 -1.10 -5.36 10.52
N MET A 123 -1.51 -6.09 11.55
CA MET A 123 -2.75 -6.87 11.49
C MET A 123 -3.99 -5.98 11.42
N SER A 124 -4.06 -4.93 12.25
CA SER A 124 -5.20 -4.01 12.25
C SER A 124 -5.31 -3.24 10.93
N ALA A 125 -4.21 -2.74 10.40
CA ALA A 125 -4.18 -2.03 9.12
C ALA A 125 -4.62 -2.93 7.97
N GLN A 126 -4.13 -4.20 7.93
CA GLN A 126 -4.49 -5.14 6.87
C GLN A 126 -5.96 -5.55 6.92
N ILE A 127 -6.53 -5.76 8.12
CA ILE A 127 -7.96 -6.02 8.28
C ILE A 127 -8.77 -4.84 7.77
N MET A 128 -8.44 -3.62 8.18
CA MET A 128 -9.13 -2.40 7.71
C MET A 128 -9.02 -2.22 6.20
N GLN A 129 -7.84 -2.47 5.63
CA GLN A 129 -7.62 -2.44 4.18
C GLN A 129 -8.52 -3.44 3.46
N ASN A 130 -8.59 -4.68 3.92
CA ASN A 130 -9.39 -5.73 3.29
C ASN A 130 -10.89 -5.47 3.43
N ILE A 131 -11.35 -4.93 4.57
CA ILE A 131 -12.74 -4.45 4.72
C ILE A 131 -13.03 -3.32 3.74
N GLY A 132 -12.12 -2.36 3.59
CA GLY A 132 -12.25 -1.27 2.62
C GLY A 132 -12.35 -1.79 1.18
N LEU A 133 -11.50 -2.76 0.80
CA LEU A 133 -11.49 -3.38 -0.53
C LEU A 133 -12.77 -4.16 -0.86
N ALA A 134 -13.51 -4.63 0.14
CA ALA A 134 -14.81 -5.24 -0.08
C ALA A 134 -15.83 -4.25 -0.65
N HIS A 135 -15.69 -2.96 -0.34
CA HIS A 135 -16.65 -1.92 -0.69
C HIS A 135 -16.16 -0.98 -1.82
N VAL A 136 -14.84 -0.89 -2.02
CA VAL A 136 -14.23 0.05 -2.97
C VAL A 136 -13.46 -0.72 -4.06
N PRO A 137 -13.47 -0.26 -5.34
CA PRO A 137 -12.61 -0.84 -6.37
C PRO A 137 -11.12 -0.71 -6.03
N ALA A 138 -10.31 -1.74 -6.30
CA ALA A 138 -8.88 -1.76 -6.00
C ALA A 138 -8.12 -0.55 -6.59
N SER A 139 -8.51 -0.07 -7.79
CA SER A 139 -7.93 1.12 -8.41
C SER A 139 -8.21 2.42 -7.66
N GLN A 140 -9.35 2.54 -7.00
CA GLN A 140 -9.65 3.69 -6.12
C GLN A 140 -8.96 3.53 -4.78
N ALA A 141 -9.00 2.34 -4.20
CA ALA A 141 -8.33 2.03 -2.94
C ALA A 141 -6.82 2.35 -3.02
N SER A 142 -6.14 2.00 -4.12
CA SER A 142 -4.72 2.29 -4.31
C SER A 142 -4.40 3.78 -4.29
N ILE A 143 -5.28 4.63 -4.82
CA ILE A 143 -5.10 6.08 -4.80
C ILE A 143 -5.35 6.63 -3.39
N ILE A 144 -6.40 6.14 -2.71
CA ILE A 144 -6.68 6.52 -1.32
C ILE A 144 -5.51 6.12 -0.41
N MET A 145 -4.93 4.94 -0.59
CA MET A 145 -3.77 4.49 0.18
C MET A 145 -2.53 5.39 0.01
N CYS A 146 -2.42 6.16 -1.09
CA CYS A 146 -1.32 7.12 -1.23
C CYS A 146 -1.38 8.26 -0.20
N THR A 147 -2.52 8.47 0.47
CA THR A 147 -2.59 9.39 1.62
C THR A 147 -1.74 8.93 2.81
N GLU A 148 -1.31 7.67 2.84
CA GLU A 148 -0.36 7.16 3.83
C GLU A 148 0.91 8.01 3.89
N SER A 149 1.43 8.42 2.72
CA SER A 149 2.62 9.29 2.66
C SER A 149 2.39 10.67 3.29
N LEU A 150 1.16 11.20 3.23
CA LEU A 150 0.79 12.45 3.88
C LEU A 150 0.85 12.31 5.40
N PHE A 151 0.24 11.24 5.92
CA PHE A 151 0.27 10.95 7.35
C PHE A 151 1.68 10.68 7.84
N ALA A 152 2.49 9.91 7.09
CA ALA A 152 3.87 9.61 7.45
C ALA A 152 4.69 10.88 7.65
N VAL A 153 4.66 11.83 6.69
CA VAL A 153 5.40 13.09 6.80
C VAL A 153 4.83 14.00 7.89
N THR A 154 3.50 14.05 8.04
CA THR A 154 2.85 14.85 9.07
C THR A 154 3.23 14.35 10.47
N PHE A 155 3.21 13.05 10.69
CA PHE A 155 3.62 12.46 11.97
C PHE A 155 5.12 12.59 12.22
N SER A 156 5.96 12.45 11.18
CA SER A 156 7.39 12.69 11.28
C SER A 156 7.68 14.13 11.74
N ALA A 157 7.02 15.11 11.12
CA ALA A 157 7.15 16.52 11.53
C ALA A 157 6.66 16.76 12.96
N LEU A 158 5.54 16.14 13.36
CA LEU A 158 4.93 16.35 14.67
C LEU A 158 5.75 15.70 15.81
N PHE A 159 6.26 14.47 15.61
CA PHE A 159 6.91 13.70 16.66
C PHE A 159 8.43 13.86 16.68
N TRP A 160 9.06 14.10 15.53
CA TRP A 160 10.52 14.25 15.42
C TRP A 160 10.95 15.68 15.09
N GLY A 161 10.00 16.61 14.91
CA GLY A 161 10.33 18.01 14.61
C GLY A 161 10.95 18.22 13.23
N GLU A 162 10.76 17.30 12.29
CA GLU A 162 11.27 17.45 10.93
C GLU A 162 10.54 18.60 10.23
N ALA A 163 11.32 19.47 9.56
CA ALA A 163 10.75 20.59 8.83
C ALA A 163 9.96 20.10 7.60
N ILE A 164 8.70 20.48 7.51
CA ILE A 164 7.88 20.23 6.31
C ILE A 164 8.39 21.15 5.20
N MET A 165 8.90 20.56 4.13
CA MET A 165 9.40 21.29 2.98
C MET A 165 8.25 21.76 2.08
N TRP A 166 8.47 22.85 1.33
CA TRP A 166 7.51 23.32 0.33
C TRP A 166 7.17 22.25 -0.71
N SER A 167 8.12 21.42 -1.09
CA SER A 167 7.90 20.28 -1.98
C SER A 167 6.87 19.30 -1.42
N SER A 168 6.92 19.03 -0.11
CA SER A 168 5.96 18.15 0.56
C SER A 168 4.54 18.74 0.54
N LEU A 169 4.38 20.05 0.72
CA LEU A 169 3.08 20.72 0.65
C LEU A 169 2.47 20.64 -0.76
N VAL A 170 3.28 20.85 -1.80
CA VAL A 170 2.85 20.67 -3.20
C VAL A 170 2.45 19.23 -3.45
N GLY A 171 3.27 18.27 -2.99
CA GLY A 171 2.96 16.83 -3.08
C GLY A 171 1.65 16.48 -2.39
N PHE A 172 1.38 17.06 -1.21
CA PHE A 172 0.14 16.87 -0.48
C PHE A 172 -1.07 17.36 -1.27
N ALA A 173 -1.00 18.57 -1.83
CA ALA A 173 -2.08 19.12 -2.65
C ALA A 173 -2.37 18.22 -3.86
N LEU A 174 -1.34 17.72 -4.54
CA LEU A 174 -1.49 16.82 -5.69
C LEU A 174 -2.14 15.48 -5.30
N ILE A 175 -1.70 14.87 -4.21
CA ILE A 175 -2.29 13.61 -3.73
C ILE A 175 -3.76 13.84 -3.34
N PHE A 176 -4.07 14.92 -2.66
CA PHE A 176 -5.43 15.26 -2.26
C PHE A 176 -6.35 15.45 -3.48
N VAL A 177 -5.89 16.18 -4.50
CA VAL A 177 -6.61 16.34 -5.77
C VAL A 177 -6.83 14.99 -6.46
N ALA A 178 -5.82 14.13 -6.49
CA ALA A 178 -5.93 12.79 -7.08
C ALA A 178 -6.99 11.94 -6.36
N VAL A 179 -7.01 11.97 -5.03
CA VAL A 179 -8.02 11.26 -4.22
C VAL A 179 -9.42 11.80 -4.52
N LEU A 180 -9.61 13.12 -4.52
CA LEU A 180 -10.89 13.72 -4.84
C LEU A 180 -11.38 13.34 -6.23
N MET A 181 -10.51 13.39 -7.25
CA MET A 181 -10.85 12.99 -8.62
C MET A 181 -11.30 11.53 -8.70
N SER A 182 -10.65 10.65 -7.95
CA SER A 182 -10.98 9.22 -7.92
C SER A 182 -12.31 8.92 -7.22
N VAL A 183 -12.65 9.69 -6.18
CA VAL A 183 -13.85 9.47 -5.35
C VAL A 183 -15.09 10.12 -5.95
N ILE A 184 -14.99 11.34 -6.50
CA ILE A 184 -16.13 12.13 -7.01
C ILE A 184 -16.78 11.45 -8.23
N LYS A 185 -16.01 10.71 -9.03
CA LYS A 185 -16.55 9.92 -10.15
C LYS A 185 -16.40 8.42 -9.91
N PRO A 186 -17.18 7.84 -8.99
CA PRO A 186 -17.06 6.44 -8.67
C PRO A 186 -17.25 5.58 -9.91
N THR A 187 -16.42 4.57 -10.05
CA THR A 187 -16.58 3.56 -11.09
C THR A 187 -17.86 2.79 -10.79
N LYS A 188 -18.94 3.00 -11.56
CA LYS A 188 -20.09 2.10 -11.53
C LYS A 188 -19.56 0.70 -11.86
N GLN A 189 -19.32 -0.12 -10.84
CA GLN A 189 -19.21 -1.55 -11.06
C GLN A 189 -20.58 -2.02 -11.49
N SER A 190 -20.70 -2.43 -12.76
CA SER A 190 -21.79 -3.28 -13.16
C SER A 190 -21.68 -4.56 -12.33
N LEU A 191 -22.52 -4.64 -11.31
CA LEU A 191 -22.83 -5.89 -10.63
C LEU A 191 -23.54 -6.75 -11.69
N HIS A 192 -22.76 -7.46 -12.51
CA HIS A 192 -23.30 -8.64 -13.16
C HIS A 192 -23.44 -9.71 -12.07
N ARG A 193 -24.61 -9.67 -11.44
CA ARG A 193 -25.22 -10.82 -10.85
C ARG A 193 -25.46 -11.82 -12.00
N ASN A 194 -24.76 -12.89 -11.99
CA ASN A 194 -25.21 -14.18 -12.49
C ASN A 194 -24.92 -15.22 -11.40
#